data_e7531011894ecf2c113caa1a21b6baca
#
_entry.id   e7531011894ecf2c113caa1a21b6baca
#
_cell.length_a   1.000
_cell.length_b   1.000
_cell.length_c   1.000
_cell.angle_alpha   90.00
_cell.angle_beta   90.00
_cell.angle_gamma   90.00
#
_symmetry.space_group_name_H-M   'P 1'
#
loop_
_entity.id
_entity.type
_entity.pdbx_description
1 polymer ?
#
loop_
_entity_poly.entity_id
_entity_poly.type
_entity_poly.pdbx_seq_one_letter_code
_entity_poly.pdbx_strand_id
1 'polypeptide(L)'
;MKLARITVAGWAAATVVVGTATTGCGNDHKSSSSSATSPSAATSSTGPGTVTSPSPGQPTDYSSLLIKPSDIGGDFTAPQPPAQNPNNAPGVAQLFSSPDNSRRIGDTILIVADPAAAAAGVDSTKNNYAGKVSGTWQPVDVGSHAAIVSGNSPDNSQAVTVLVFSEGKALVNLEFDSAPNDPIDPAVATDVGRKQDAAIRNGLPS
;
A
#
# COMPACT_ATOMS: atom_id res chain seq x y z
N MET A 1 17.19 -15.65 -37.01
CA MET A 1 16.43 -14.72 -36.13
C MET A 1 15.64 -15.56 -35.13
N LYS A 2 16.10 -15.62 -33.87
CA LYS A 2 15.40 -16.35 -32.79
C LYS A 2 14.59 -15.31 -31.99
N LEU A 3 13.27 -15.41 -32.06
CA LEU A 3 12.36 -14.59 -31.24
C LEU A 3 12.46 -15.07 -29.78
N ALA A 4 13.01 -14.24 -28.93
CA ALA A 4 12.96 -14.43 -27.49
C ALA A 4 11.54 -14.15 -27.01
N ARG A 5 10.90 -15.15 -26.42
CA ARG A 5 9.60 -15.01 -25.77
C ARG A 5 9.87 -14.35 -24.40
N ILE A 6 9.47 -13.09 -24.27
CA ILE A 6 9.46 -12.40 -22.98
C ILE A 6 8.27 -12.95 -22.20
N THR A 7 8.57 -13.71 -21.16
CA THR A 7 7.57 -14.17 -20.19
C THR A 7 7.29 -12.98 -19.26
N VAL A 8 6.11 -12.42 -19.36
CA VAL A 8 5.63 -11.40 -18.42
C VAL A 8 5.44 -12.08 -17.06
N ALA A 9 6.39 -11.86 -16.14
CA ALA A 9 6.26 -12.30 -14.78
C ALA A 9 5.13 -11.52 -14.11
N GLY A 10 4.11 -12.26 -13.67
CA GLY A 10 2.89 -11.71 -13.12
C GLY A 10 3.13 -10.94 -11.81
N TRP A 11 2.33 -9.93 -11.61
CA TRP A 11 2.15 -9.22 -10.37
C TRP A 11 1.89 -10.21 -9.23
N ALA A 12 2.80 -10.31 -8.29
CA ALA A 12 2.55 -11.03 -7.06
C ALA A 12 1.66 -10.16 -6.17
N ALA A 13 0.34 -10.31 -6.32
CA ALA A 13 -0.60 -9.81 -5.34
C ALA A 13 -0.28 -10.47 -4.00
N ALA A 14 0.15 -9.70 -3.02
CA ALA A 14 0.34 -10.17 -1.65
C ALA A 14 -1.03 -10.52 -1.06
N THR A 15 -1.42 -11.80 -1.18
CA THR A 15 -2.61 -12.32 -0.53
C THR A 15 -2.35 -12.42 0.96
N VAL A 16 -3.01 -11.57 1.74
CA VAL A 16 -3.10 -11.71 3.19
C VAL A 16 -3.99 -12.92 3.48
N VAL A 17 -3.39 -14.04 3.85
CA VAL A 17 -4.11 -15.22 4.33
C VAL A 17 -4.46 -14.97 5.80
N VAL A 18 -5.72 -14.62 6.06
CA VAL A 18 -6.28 -14.62 7.42
C VAL A 18 -6.59 -16.07 7.79
N GLY A 19 -5.71 -16.67 8.56
CA GLY A 19 -5.93 -17.98 9.14
C GLY A 19 -6.95 -17.93 10.28
N THR A 20 -8.16 -18.44 10.07
CA THR A 20 -9.12 -18.71 11.14
C THR A 20 -8.81 -20.06 11.77
N ALA A 21 -8.19 -20.06 12.94
CA ALA A 21 -8.09 -21.26 13.75
C ALA A 21 -9.37 -21.43 14.57
N THR A 22 -10.23 -22.36 14.16
CA THR A 22 -11.37 -22.85 14.97
C THR A 22 -10.89 -24.02 15.80
N THR A 23 -10.63 -23.83 17.09
CA THR A 23 -10.54 -24.93 18.03
C THR A 23 -11.89 -25.12 18.69
N GLY A 24 -12.61 -26.15 18.25
CA GLY A 24 -13.78 -26.65 18.96
C GLY A 24 -13.36 -27.58 20.10
N CYS A 25 -13.92 -27.37 21.26
CA CYS A 25 -14.08 -28.44 22.26
C CYS A 25 -15.46 -28.35 22.86
N GLY A 26 -16.27 -29.33 22.58
CA GLY A 26 -17.54 -29.50 23.23
C GLY A 26 -17.40 -30.06 24.64
N ASN A 27 -18.32 -29.74 25.50
CA ASN A 27 -18.82 -30.68 26.49
C ASN A 27 -20.21 -30.27 27.00
N ASP A 28 -21.12 -31.21 26.91
CA ASP A 28 -22.47 -31.14 27.46
C ASP A 28 -22.47 -31.02 28.98
N HIS A 29 -23.34 -30.17 29.55
CA HIS A 29 -24.13 -30.54 30.73
C HIS A 29 -25.34 -29.60 30.90
N LYS A 30 -26.41 -30.22 31.26
CA LYS A 30 -27.81 -29.98 31.40
C LYS A 30 -28.19 -29.04 32.55
N SER A 31 -29.25 -28.24 32.29
CA SER A 31 -30.30 -27.71 33.20
C SER A 31 -29.93 -26.80 34.39
N SER A 32 -30.41 -25.57 34.39
CA SER A 32 -31.59 -25.13 35.17
C SER A 32 -31.66 -23.57 35.17
N SER A 33 -32.89 -23.09 35.09
CA SER A 33 -33.37 -21.74 35.15
C SER A 33 -32.87 -20.89 36.33
N SER A 34 -32.54 -19.62 36.08
CA SER A 34 -33.12 -18.47 36.79
C SER A 34 -32.54 -17.14 36.30
N SER A 35 -33.41 -16.17 36.22
CA SER A 35 -33.25 -14.79 35.81
C SER A 35 -32.33 -14.01 36.73
N ALA A 36 -31.48 -13.12 36.16
CA ALA A 36 -31.23 -11.78 36.69
C ALA A 36 -30.19 -11.00 35.86
N THR A 37 -30.67 -9.88 35.30
CA THR A 37 -30.02 -8.56 35.18
C THR A 37 -28.52 -8.44 34.85
N SER A 38 -28.26 -7.69 33.73
CA SER A 38 -26.98 -7.11 33.26
C SER A 38 -26.17 -6.38 34.33
N PRO A 39 -24.87 -6.19 34.11
CA PRO A 39 -24.42 -5.11 33.23
C PRO A 39 -23.29 -5.50 32.25
N SER A 40 -23.36 -4.84 31.12
CA SER A 40 -22.40 -4.84 30.02
C SER A 40 -21.02 -4.40 30.49
N ALA A 41 -20.02 -5.25 30.39
CA ALA A 41 -18.62 -4.85 30.41
C ALA A 41 -18.10 -4.96 28.98
N ALA A 42 -17.83 -3.80 28.38
CA ALA A 42 -17.18 -3.69 27.08
C ALA A 42 -15.73 -4.16 27.19
N THR A 43 -15.44 -5.32 26.63
CA THR A 43 -14.06 -5.79 26.44
C THR A 43 -13.58 -5.27 25.10
N SER A 44 -12.72 -4.23 25.13
CA SER A 44 -12.03 -3.75 23.93
C SER A 44 -11.02 -4.80 23.48
N SER A 45 -11.34 -5.57 22.46
CA SER A 45 -10.38 -6.41 21.76
C SER A 45 -9.66 -5.58 20.71
N THR A 46 -8.41 -5.24 20.98
CA THR A 46 -7.47 -4.66 20.01
C THR A 46 -7.08 -5.76 19.01
N GLY A 47 -7.82 -5.89 17.93
CA GLY A 47 -7.46 -6.74 16.79
C GLY A 47 -6.74 -5.92 15.71
N PRO A 48 -5.86 -6.54 14.91
CA PRO A 48 -5.16 -5.85 13.83
C PRO A 48 -6.16 -5.36 12.77
N GLY A 49 -5.94 -4.12 12.36
CA GLY A 49 -6.67 -3.28 11.42
C GLY A 49 -7.77 -3.91 10.57
N THR A 50 -9.01 -3.68 10.96
CA THR A 50 -10.17 -4.00 10.13
C THR A 50 -10.17 -3.06 8.93
N VAL A 51 -10.01 -3.60 7.71
CA VAL A 51 -10.33 -2.88 6.47
C VAL A 51 -11.84 -2.58 6.50
N THR A 52 -12.16 -1.35 6.80
CA THR A 52 -13.56 -0.90 6.87
C THR A 52 -14.07 -0.70 5.45
N SER A 53 -15.19 -1.31 5.11
CA SER A 53 -15.94 -0.97 3.90
C SER A 53 -16.24 0.54 3.87
N PRO A 54 -16.25 1.19 2.68
CA PRO A 54 -16.50 2.63 2.60
C PRO A 54 -17.77 3.02 3.34
N SER A 55 -17.66 4.03 4.20
CA SER A 55 -18.83 4.63 4.87
C SER A 55 -19.76 5.26 3.82
N PRO A 56 -21.09 5.20 3.98
CA PRO A 56 -22.00 5.91 3.09
C PRO A 56 -21.62 7.40 3.02
N GLY A 57 -21.27 7.88 1.82
CA GLY A 57 -20.81 9.26 1.58
C GLY A 57 -19.32 9.42 1.33
N GLN A 58 -18.49 8.36 1.41
CA GLN A 58 -17.10 8.42 0.95
C GLN A 58 -17.04 8.41 -0.59
N PRO A 59 -16.11 9.17 -1.20
CA PRO A 59 -15.88 9.08 -2.63
C PRO A 59 -15.60 7.64 -3.06
N THR A 60 -16.20 7.21 -4.14
CA THR A 60 -15.91 5.92 -4.78
C THR A 60 -14.78 6.04 -5.80
N ASP A 61 -14.44 7.25 -6.18
CA ASP A 61 -13.36 7.57 -7.12
C ASP A 61 -12.32 8.45 -6.44
N TYR A 62 -11.12 7.90 -6.28
CA TYR A 62 -9.95 8.55 -5.68
C TYR A 62 -8.91 8.95 -6.72
N SER A 63 -9.21 8.92 -8.02
CA SER A 63 -8.26 9.23 -9.10
C SER A 63 -7.66 10.63 -9.01
N SER A 64 -8.39 11.57 -8.40
CA SER A 64 -7.89 12.94 -8.18
C SER A 64 -6.73 13.05 -7.20
N LEU A 65 -6.48 11.99 -6.40
CA LEU A 65 -5.37 11.93 -5.46
C LEU A 65 -4.05 11.52 -6.12
N LEU A 66 -4.10 10.92 -7.31
CA LEU A 66 -2.90 10.46 -8.02
C LEU A 66 -2.14 11.62 -8.65
N ILE A 67 -0.82 11.50 -8.66
CA ILE A 67 0.04 12.32 -9.52
C ILE A 67 -0.22 12.01 -11.00
N LYS A 68 0.16 12.95 -11.86
CA LYS A 68 0.10 12.77 -13.31
C LYS A 68 1.45 12.27 -13.84
N PRO A 69 1.48 11.61 -15.01
CA PRO A 69 2.74 11.25 -15.66
C PRO A 69 3.72 12.42 -15.81
N SER A 70 3.20 13.63 -16.10
CA SER A 70 3.99 14.86 -16.18
C SER A 70 4.70 15.26 -14.89
N ASP A 71 4.18 14.83 -13.73
CA ASP A 71 4.75 15.14 -12.42
C ASP A 71 5.95 14.26 -12.09
N ILE A 72 6.01 13.06 -12.70
CA ILE A 72 7.13 12.11 -12.54
C ILE A 72 8.36 12.64 -13.28
N GLY A 73 8.13 13.29 -14.42
CA GLY A 73 9.20 13.71 -15.34
C GLY A 73 9.57 12.63 -16.35
N GLY A 74 10.36 12.99 -17.36
CA GLY A 74 10.66 12.09 -18.46
C GLY A 74 9.42 11.76 -19.30
N ASP A 75 9.48 10.64 -20.02
CA ASP A 75 8.42 10.20 -20.93
C ASP A 75 7.49 9.14 -20.30
N PHE A 76 7.29 9.18 -18.97
CA PHE A 76 6.39 8.26 -18.30
C PHE A 76 4.95 8.41 -18.79
N THR A 77 4.26 7.30 -18.91
CA THR A 77 2.85 7.22 -19.27
C THR A 77 2.10 6.34 -18.27
N ALA A 78 0.78 6.51 -18.20
CA ALA A 78 -0.12 5.60 -17.49
C ALA A 78 -0.78 4.68 -18.53
N PRO A 79 -0.27 3.45 -18.73
CA PRO A 79 -0.72 2.57 -19.82
C PRO A 79 -2.12 2.01 -19.58
N GLN A 80 -2.63 2.10 -18.37
CA GLN A 80 -3.96 1.63 -17.97
C GLN A 80 -4.67 2.68 -17.10
N PRO A 81 -6.01 2.68 -17.07
CA PRO A 81 -6.74 3.55 -16.15
C PRO A 81 -6.45 3.16 -14.68
N PRO A 82 -6.64 4.11 -13.75
CA PRO A 82 -6.49 3.85 -12.33
C PRO A 82 -7.40 2.71 -11.84
N ALA A 83 -6.84 1.82 -11.02
CA ALA A 83 -7.60 0.79 -10.34
C ALA A 83 -8.20 1.34 -9.05
N GLN A 84 -9.52 1.39 -8.96
CA GLN A 84 -10.22 1.81 -7.75
C GLN A 84 -10.30 0.68 -6.73
N ASN A 85 -10.23 1.03 -5.46
CA ASN A 85 -10.36 0.13 -4.32
C ASN A 85 -9.43 -1.09 -4.41
N PRO A 86 -8.11 -0.88 -4.54
CA PRO A 86 -7.15 -1.98 -4.63
C PRO A 86 -7.27 -2.89 -3.40
N ASN A 87 -7.26 -4.22 -3.65
CA ASN A 87 -7.44 -5.24 -2.60
C ASN A 87 -8.75 -5.08 -1.78
N ASN A 88 -9.81 -4.54 -2.38
CA ASN A 88 -11.09 -4.23 -1.73
C ASN A 88 -10.99 -3.21 -0.58
N ALA A 89 -9.91 -2.44 -0.50
CA ALA A 89 -9.76 -1.34 0.44
C ALA A 89 -10.06 0.00 -0.26
N PRO A 90 -10.70 0.98 0.42
CA PRO A 90 -10.89 2.31 -0.15
C PRO A 90 -9.56 2.91 -0.59
N GLY A 91 -9.51 3.41 -1.84
CA GLY A 91 -8.29 3.97 -2.38
C GLY A 91 -8.18 3.82 -3.89
N VAL A 92 -6.99 4.06 -4.40
CA VAL A 92 -6.68 4.01 -5.83
C VAL A 92 -5.25 3.52 -6.05
N ALA A 93 -5.03 2.84 -7.16
CA ALA A 93 -3.69 2.46 -7.59
C ALA A 93 -3.49 2.78 -9.07
N GLN A 94 -2.28 3.18 -9.43
CA GLN A 94 -1.86 3.50 -10.80
C GLN A 94 -0.48 2.93 -11.08
N LEU A 95 -0.32 2.36 -12.26
CA LEU A 95 0.98 2.03 -12.82
C LEU A 95 1.41 3.10 -13.80
N PHE A 96 2.65 3.57 -13.67
CA PHE A 96 3.33 4.38 -14.67
C PHE A 96 4.50 3.60 -15.24
N SER A 97 4.80 3.80 -16.52
CA SER A 97 5.95 3.15 -17.16
C SER A 97 6.64 4.07 -18.16
N SER A 98 7.96 3.90 -18.30
CA SER A 98 8.72 4.48 -19.40
C SER A 98 8.32 3.83 -20.74
N PRO A 99 8.56 4.48 -21.89
CA PRO A 99 8.17 3.96 -23.20
C PRO A 99 8.75 2.58 -23.52
N ASP A 100 9.94 2.30 -23.03
CA ASP A 100 10.64 1.00 -23.20
C ASP A 100 10.31 -0.02 -22.09
N ASN A 101 9.47 0.36 -21.11
CA ASN A 101 9.15 -0.41 -19.92
C ASN A 101 10.36 -0.81 -19.05
N SER A 102 11.51 -0.16 -19.22
CA SER A 102 12.69 -0.40 -18.39
C SER A 102 12.54 0.15 -16.98
N ARG A 103 11.66 1.13 -16.79
CA ARG A 103 11.32 1.76 -15.51
C ARG A 103 9.82 1.76 -15.30
N ARG A 104 9.39 1.37 -14.11
CA ARG A 104 7.98 1.34 -13.71
C ARG A 104 7.83 1.97 -12.35
N ILE A 105 6.68 2.60 -12.12
CA ILE A 105 6.32 3.15 -10.82
C ILE A 105 4.91 2.68 -10.51
N GLY A 106 4.77 1.91 -9.45
CA GLY A 106 3.48 1.56 -8.86
C GLY A 106 3.15 2.59 -7.78
N ASP A 107 2.05 3.31 -7.95
CA ASP A 107 1.50 4.24 -6.96
C ASP A 107 0.23 3.64 -6.37
N THR A 108 0.22 3.44 -5.06
CA THR A 108 -0.96 2.91 -4.34
C THR A 108 -1.28 3.82 -3.16
N ILE A 109 -2.50 4.34 -3.15
CA ILE A 109 -3.04 5.18 -2.10
C ILE A 109 -4.21 4.44 -1.46
N LEU A 110 -4.13 4.16 -0.17
CA LEU A 110 -5.22 3.60 0.62
C LEU A 110 -5.79 4.66 1.55
N ILE A 111 -7.11 4.74 1.64
CA ILE A 111 -7.80 5.63 2.57
C ILE A 111 -8.26 4.81 3.77
N VAL A 112 -7.66 5.08 4.89
CA VAL A 112 -7.92 4.35 6.16
C VAL A 112 -8.80 5.15 7.10
N ALA A 113 -9.16 4.57 8.24
CA ALA A 113 -10.13 5.14 9.16
C ALA A 113 -9.71 6.52 9.72
N ASP A 114 -8.44 6.67 10.06
CA ASP A 114 -7.90 7.87 10.71
C ASP A 114 -6.38 7.98 10.49
N PRO A 115 -5.76 9.11 10.83
CA PRO A 115 -4.32 9.33 10.66
C PRO A 115 -3.45 8.35 11.47
N ALA A 116 -3.91 7.86 12.62
CA ALA A 116 -3.16 6.89 13.41
C ALA A 116 -3.11 5.52 12.70
N ALA A 117 -4.21 5.12 12.06
CA ALA A 117 -4.25 3.93 11.21
C ALA A 117 -3.33 4.08 9.98
N ALA A 118 -3.25 5.28 9.38
CA ALA A 118 -2.32 5.54 8.29
C ALA A 118 -0.86 5.41 8.73
N ALA A 119 -0.50 5.99 9.87
CA ALA A 119 0.84 5.86 10.46
C ALA A 119 1.20 4.39 10.75
N ALA A 120 0.31 3.62 11.37
CA ALA A 120 0.51 2.19 11.63
C ALA A 120 0.62 1.39 10.31
N GLY A 121 -0.09 1.83 9.27
CA GLY A 121 -0.03 1.28 7.92
C GLY A 121 1.36 1.42 7.29
N VAL A 122 2.07 2.53 7.55
CA VAL A 122 3.45 2.71 7.09
C VAL A 122 4.35 1.61 7.64
N ASP A 123 4.31 1.32 8.94
CA ASP A 123 5.13 0.28 9.55
C ASP A 123 4.74 -1.12 9.05
N SER A 124 3.45 -1.37 8.87
CA SER A 124 2.96 -2.62 8.29
C SER A 124 3.47 -2.80 6.85
N THR A 125 3.45 -1.73 6.04
CA THR A 125 3.97 -1.76 4.67
C THR A 125 5.46 -2.03 4.64
N LYS A 126 6.27 -1.36 5.49
CA LYS A 126 7.70 -1.64 5.63
C LYS A 126 7.98 -3.11 5.95
N ASN A 127 7.21 -3.69 6.86
CA ASN A 127 7.33 -5.11 7.22
C ASN A 127 6.99 -6.04 6.05
N ASN A 128 6.03 -5.68 5.19
CA ASN A 128 5.68 -6.45 3.99
C ASN A 128 6.80 -6.48 2.94
N TYR A 129 7.71 -5.51 2.97
CA TYR A 129 8.90 -5.50 2.10
C TYR A 129 10.11 -6.21 2.71
N ALA A 130 10.03 -6.71 3.94
CA ALA A 130 11.09 -7.49 4.55
C ALA A 130 11.42 -8.72 3.69
N GLY A 131 12.68 -8.85 3.29
CA GLY A 131 13.13 -9.90 2.40
C GLY A 131 12.76 -9.73 0.91
N LYS A 132 12.07 -8.66 0.53
CA LYS A 132 11.74 -8.34 -0.88
C LYS A 132 12.68 -7.30 -1.49
N VAL A 133 13.27 -6.46 -0.66
CA VAL A 133 14.27 -5.46 -1.06
C VAL A 133 15.48 -5.58 -0.13
N SER A 134 16.68 -5.64 -0.70
CA SER A 134 17.91 -5.90 0.04
C SER A 134 18.45 -4.69 0.83
N GLY A 135 17.79 -3.54 0.76
CA GLY A 135 18.23 -2.29 1.37
C GLY A 135 17.84 -2.13 2.85
N THR A 136 18.20 -0.97 3.40
CA THR A 136 17.82 -0.54 4.75
C THR A 136 16.92 0.67 4.66
N TRP A 137 15.81 0.68 5.40
CA TRP A 137 14.89 1.81 5.49
C TRP A 137 15.58 3.04 6.07
N GLN A 138 15.44 4.17 5.41
CA GLN A 138 15.92 5.48 5.85
C GLN A 138 14.72 6.44 6.00
N PRO A 139 14.71 7.30 7.01
CA PRO A 139 13.70 8.35 7.10
C PRO A 139 13.89 9.36 5.97
N VAL A 140 12.80 9.95 5.49
CA VAL A 140 12.81 10.98 4.44
C VAL A 140 11.73 12.02 4.71
N ASP A 141 11.96 13.24 4.20
CA ASP A 141 11.05 14.37 4.39
C ASP A 141 9.97 14.42 3.29
N VAL A 142 8.91 13.63 3.49
CA VAL A 142 7.71 13.56 2.64
C VAL A 142 6.52 13.25 3.54
N GLY A 143 5.45 14.06 3.50
CA GLY A 143 4.26 13.82 4.32
C GLY A 143 4.59 13.53 5.79
N SER A 144 4.03 12.47 6.33
CA SER A 144 4.25 12.02 7.71
C SER A 144 4.73 10.58 7.75
N HIS A 145 5.57 10.23 8.73
CA HIS A 145 6.08 8.86 8.99
C HIS A 145 6.82 8.25 7.79
N ALA A 146 7.36 9.09 6.91
CA ALA A 146 7.93 8.63 5.66
C ALA A 146 9.23 7.88 5.83
N ALA A 147 9.39 6.83 5.04
CA ALA A 147 10.62 6.07 4.93
C ALA A 147 10.84 5.59 3.49
N ILE A 148 12.10 5.51 3.09
CA ILE A 148 12.54 5.03 1.80
C ILE A 148 13.51 3.87 1.97
N VAL A 149 13.44 2.88 1.09
CA VAL A 149 14.43 1.82 0.96
C VAL A 149 14.80 1.67 -0.52
N SER A 150 16.08 1.47 -0.81
CA SER A 150 16.58 1.15 -2.15
C SER A 150 17.48 -0.07 -2.06
N GLY A 151 17.35 -0.99 -3.00
CA GLY A 151 18.13 -2.21 -3.09
C GLY A 151 17.75 -3.02 -4.31
N ASN A 152 17.99 -4.31 -4.25
CA ASN A 152 17.62 -5.25 -5.31
C ASN A 152 16.53 -6.20 -4.84
N SER A 153 15.76 -6.72 -5.79
CA SER A 153 14.90 -7.89 -5.58
C SER A 153 15.74 -9.10 -5.11
N PRO A 154 15.13 -10.11 -4.43
CA PRO A 154 15.88 -11.26 -3.90
C PRO A 154 16.64 -12.08 -4.95
N ASP A 155 16.13 -12.10 -6.17
CA ASP A 155 16.74 -12.77 -7.32
C ASP A 155 17.69 -11.88 -8.12
N ASN A 156 17.91 -10.63 -7.67
CA ASN A 156 18.69 -9.59 -8.34
C ASN A 156 18.24 -9.31 -9.80
N SER A 157 16.98 -9.59 -10.14
CA SER A 157 16.46 -9.34 -11.49
C SER A 157 16.12 -7.87 -11.74
N GLN A 158 15.94 -7.08 -10.68
CA GLN A 158 15.63 -5.64 -10.77
C GLN A 158 16.16 -4.89 -9.54
N ALA A 159 16.44 -3.62 -9.74
CA ALA A 159 16.60 -2.68 -8.65
C ALA A 159 15.20 -2.17 -8.24
N VAL A 160 14.97 -2.06 -6.93
CA VAL A 160 13.69 -1.65 -6.34
C VAL A 160 13.95 -0.51 -5.36
N THR A 161 13.24 0.59 -5.54
CA THR A 161 13.18 1.66 -4.55
C THR A 161 11.74 1.79 -4.08
N VAL A 162 11.51 1.77 -2.77
CA VAL A 162 10.18 1.90 -2.18
C VAL A 162 10.16 3.11 -1.26
N LEU A 163 9.18 3.99 -1.48
CA LEU A 163 8.86 5.11 -0.60
C LEU A 163 7.47 4.90 -0.02
N VAL A 164 7.37 4.89 1.30
CA VAL A 164 6.10 4.81 2.01
C VAL A 164 5.93 6.01 2.92
N PHE A 165 4.73 6.56 2.99
CA PHE A 165 4.40 7.68 3.89
C PHE A 165 2.90 7.74 4.17
N SER A 166 2.51 8.59 5.10
CA SER A 166 1.11 8.92 5.35
C SER A 166 0.86 10.42 5.19
N GLU A 167 -0.35 10.79 4.75
CA GLU A 167 -0.84 12.16 4.76
C GLU A 167 -2.33 12.15 5.17
N GLY A 168 -2.63 12.74 6.33
CA GLY A 168 -3.96 12.61 6.92
C GLY A 168 -4.36 11.13 7.04
N LYS A 169 -5.48 10.75 6.41
CA LYS A 169 -5.99 9.37 6.35
C LYS A 169 -5.43 8.56 5.18
N ALA A 170 -4.59 9.14 4.36
CA ALA A 170 -3.98 8.45 3.23
C ALA A 170 -2.71 7.72 3.67
N LEU A 171 -2.61 6.44 3.32
CA LEU A 171 -1.39 5.64 3.33
C LEU A 171 -0.93 5.48 1.89
N VAL A 172 0.31 5.87 1.62
CA VAL A 172 0.89 5.87 0.27
C VAL A 172 2.05 4.89 0.21
N ASN A 173 2.08 4.12 -0.87
CA ASN A 173 3.18 3.26 -1.26
C ASN A 173 3.57 3.55 -2.71
N LEU A 174 4.76 4.08 -2.92
CA LEU A 174 5.38 4.27 -4.22
C LEU A 174 6.50 3.24 -4.39
N GLU A 175 6.36 2.35 -5.36
CA GLU A 175 7.35 1.34 -5.70
C GLU A 175 7.93 1.64 -7.08
N PHE A 176 9.23 1.81 -7.14
CA PHE A 176 10.00 2.14 -8.34
C PHE A 176 10.84 0.93 -8.73
N ASP A 177 10.54 0.35 -9.88
CA ASP A 177 11.29 -0.76 -10.45
C ASP A 177 12.14 -0.29 -11.62
N SER A 178 13.36 -0.81 -11.70
CA SER A 178 14.29 -0.52 -12.79
C SER A 178 15.25 -1.69 -13.04
N ALA A 179 16.09 -1.58 -14.05
CA ALA A 179 17.11 -2.58 -14.31
C ALA A 179 18.09 -2.73 -13.12
N PRO A 180 18.64 -3.91 -12.85
CA PRO A 180 19.44 -4.18 -11.65
C PRO A 180 20.65 -3.26 -11.45
N ASN A 181 21.21 -2.73 -12.52
CA ASN A 181 22.37 -1.84 -12.49
C ASN A 181 22.03 -0.37 -12.76
N ASP A 182 20.76 -0.02 -12.76
CA ASP A 182 20.25 1.33 -12.99
C ASP A 182 19.16 1.70 -11.98
N PRO A 183 19.46 1.69 -10.66
CA PRO A 183 18.48 1.99 -9.63
C PRO A 183 17.96 3.43 -9.76
N ILE A 184 16.70 3.63 -9.42
CA ILE A 184 16.14 4.97 -9.30
C ILE A 184 16.82 5.70 -8.13
N ASP A 185 17.34 6.89 -8.40
CA ASP A 185 17.94 7.73 -7.36
C ASP A 185 16.91 8.02 -6.26
N PRO A 186 17.22 7.77 -4.98
CA PRO A 186 16.36 8.11 -3.85
C PRO A 186 15.89 9.57 -3.83
N ALA A 187 16.71 10.50 -4.35
CA ALA A 187 16.32 11.91 -4.47
C ALA A 187 15.18 12.11 -5.47
N VAL A 188 15.20 11.38 -6.59
CA VAL A 188 14.11 11.39 -7.59
C VAL A 188 12.85 10.78 -6.99
N ALA A 189 12.96 9.64 -6.32
CA ALA A 189 11.81 9.01 -5.64
C ALA A 189 11.20 9.92 -4.58
N THR A 190 12.04 10.65 -3.82
CA THR A 190 11.61 11.63 -2.83
C THR A 190 10.87 12.81 -3.46
N ASP A 191 11.35 13.33 -4.60
CA ASP A 191 10.68 14.42 -5.33
C ASP A 191 9.30 14.00 -5.85
N VAL A 192 9.20 12.79 -6.43
CA VAL A 192 7.90 12.20 -6.81
C VAL A 192 6.98 12.06 -5.60
N GLY A 193 7.50 11.58 -4.47
CA GLY A 193 6.75 11.47 -3.23
C GLY A 193 6.21 12.80 -2.72
N ARG A 194 6.98 13.89 -2.79
CA ARG A 194 6.51 15.23 -2.42
C ARG A 194 5.39 15.74 -3.32
N LYS A 195 5.44 15.43 -4.61
CA LYS A 195 4.36 15.77 -5.55
C LYS A 195 3.10 14.96 -5.24
N GLN A 196 3.26 13.67 -4.90
CA GLN A 196 2.16 12.82 -4.48
C GLN A 196 1.54 13.31 -3.16
N ASP A 197 2.33 13.68 -2.18
CA ASP A 197 1.88 14.29 -0.93
C ASP A 197 1.08 15.58 -1.18
N ALA A 198 1.57 16.46 -2.05
CA ALA A 198 0.85 17.66 -2.44
C ALA A 198 -0.49 17.37 -3.14
N ALA A 199 -0.56 16.35 -3.99
CA ALA A 199 -1.79 15.93 -4.66
C ALA A 199 -2.84 15.46 -3.63
N ILE A 200 -2.41 14.69 -2.62
CA ILE A 200 -3.29 14.22 -1.54
C ILE A 200 -3.80 15.38 -0.70
N ARG A 201 -2.94 16.30 -0.26
CA ARG A 201 -3.36 17.49 0.51
C ARG A 201 -4.39 18.36 -0.23
N ASN A 202 -4.28 18.42 -1.55
CA ASN A 202 -5.21 19.21 -2.37
C ASN A 202 -6.51 18.47 -2.69
N GLY A 203 -6.49 17.14 -2.71
CA GLY A 203 -7.59 16.31 -3.16
C GLY A 203 -8.38 15.63 -2.04
N LEU A 204 -7.78 15.42 -0.87
CA LEU A 204 -8.44 14.77 0.26
C LEU A 204 -8.96 15.84 1.23
N PRO A 205 -10.29 15.90 1.47
CA PRO A 205 -10.83 16.82 2.47
C PRO A 205 -10.32 16.43 3.87
N SER A 206 -9.92 17.43 4.64
CA SER A 206 -9.49 17.33 6.04
C SER A 206 -10.60 16.88 6.98
#